data_d77ea11a635fb91e44c6a4737314bc11
#
_entry.id   d77ea11a635fb91e44c6a4737314bc11
#
_cell.length_a   1.000
_cell.length_b   1.000
_cell.length_c   1.000
_cell.angle_alpha   90.00
_cell.angle_beta   90.00
_cell.angle_gamma   90.00
#
_symmetry.space_group_name_H-M   'P 1'
#
loop_
_entity.id
_entity.type
_entity.pdbx_description
1 polymer ?
#
loop_
_entity_poly.entity_id
_entity_poly.type
_entity_poly.pdbx_seq_one_letter_code
_entity_poly.pdbx_strand_id
1 'polypeptide(L)'
;MYKSISSISTALLLGLSFNTQAASPITSVYTALEGANCKTLESQVDEGGWYKGRCKGIAGYDLLVMEGDIRQTITVVDPKKKEYPLELWNTVSSGFSSVGSKAEWRVQKQGNKPVPIALIVRFNASEDPEHPEKTTSYLVVSKITTESSCVTDVIKPQANANELARKLADQAANKACK
;
A
#
# COMPACT_ATOMS: atom_id res chain seq x y z
N MET A 1 29.47 10.84 78.87
CA MET A 1 28.15 10.44 78.32
C MET A 1 28.02 11.10 76.96
N TYR A 2 28.34 10.35 75.87
CA TYR A 2 28.14 10.82 74.49
C TYR A 2 26.95 10.04 73.91
N LYS A 3 25.91 10.77 73.53
CA LYS A 3 24.74 10.21 72.79
C LYS A 3 25.03 10.34 71.29
N SER A 4 25.15 9.21 70.62
CA SER A 4 25.23 9.08 69.16
C SER A 4 23.82 9.20 68.58
N ILE A 5 23.61 10.15 67.68
CA ILE A 5 22.36 10.31 66.91
C ILE A 5 22.60 9.69 65.54
N SER A 6 21.94 8.56 65.28
CA SER A 6 21.97 7.86 63.96
C SER A 6 20.93 8.47 63.05
N SER A 7 21.34 9.13 61.98
CA SER A 7 20.46 9.67 60.97
C SER A 7 20.16 8.60 59.89
N ILE A 8 18.90 8.19 59.81
CA ILE A 8 18.40 7.24 58.78
C ILE A 8 18.01 8.11 57.56
N SER A 9 18.82 8.02 56.50
CA SER A 9 18.46 8.61 55.19
C SER A 9 17.57 7.66 54.41
N THR A 10 16.30 8.01 54.23
CA THR A 10 15.34 7.28 53.43
C THR A 10 15.51 7.69 51.98
N ALA A 11 16.11 6.88 51.14
CA ALA A 11 16.20 7.09 49.69
C ALA A 11 14.85 6.78 49.01
N LEU A 12 14.19 7.77 48.50
CA LEU A 12 12.93 7.66 47.76
C LEU A 12 13.26 7.25 46.30
N LEU A 13 13.08 5.98 45.97
CA LEU A 13 13.18 5.44 44.59
C LEU A 13 11.93 5.84 43.80
N LEU A 14 12.02 6.88 42.96
CA LEU A 14 11.02 7.23 41.97
C LEU A 14 11.08 6.21 40.81
N GLY A 15 10.17 5.25 40.80
CA GLY A 15 9.99 4.31 39.70
C GLY A 15 9.40 5.03 38.47
N LEU A 16 10.22 5.23 37.44
CA LEU A 16 9.75 5.66 36.10
C LEU A 16 9.04 4.48 35.44
N SER A 17 7.70 4.49 35.48
CA SER A 17 6.88 3.55 34.73
C SER A 17 6.90 3.93 33.24
N PHE A 18 7.70 3.24 32.43
CA PHE A 18 7.62 3.33 30.96
C PHE A 18 6.33 2.64 30.52
N ASN A 19 5.32 3.41 30.16
CA ASN A 19 4.16 2.90 29.43
C ASN A 19 4.59 2.53 28.00
N THR A 20 4.94 1.28 27.76
CA THR A 20 5.10 0.73 26.40
C THR A 20 3.72 0.59 25.77
N GLN A 21 3.31 1.57 25.00
CA GLN A 21 2.09 1.49 24.21
C GLN A 21 2.33 0.50 23.08
N ALA A 22 1.71 -0.67 23.12
CA ALA A 22 1.79 -1.65 22.05
C ALA A 22 1.22 -1.03 20.76
N ALA A 23 1.97 -1.13 19.66
CA ALA A 23 1.51 -0.65 18.36
C ALA A 23 0.21 -1.39 17.98
N SER A 24 -0.78 -0.63 17.47
CA SER A 24 -2.04 -1.22 17.00
C SER A 24 -1.77 -2.24 15.88
N PRO A 25 -2.47 -3.39 15.85
CA PRO A 25 -2.26 -4.40 14.83
C PRO A 25 -2.58 -3.84 13.44
N ILE A 26 -1.77 -4.24 12.44
CA ILE A 26 -2.02 -3.93 11.03
C ILE A 26 -3.01 -4.93 10.48
N THR A 27 -4.02 -4.45 9.77
CA THR A 27 -5.09 -5.26 9.17
C THR A 27 -5.21 -4.99 7.68
N SER A 28 -5.92 -5.87 6.96
CA SER A 28 -6.23 -5.70 5.54
C SER A 28 -7.64 -5.20 5.33
N VAL A 29 -7.79 -4.20 4.44
CA VAL A 29 -9.08 -3.75 3.91
C VAL A 29 -8.99 -3.78 2.39
N TYR A 30 -10.07 -4.15 1.71
CA TYR A 30 -10.07 -4.33 0.27
C TYR A 30 -10.95 -3.30 -0.44
N THR A 31 -10.48 -2.86 -1.60
CA THR A 31 -11.22 -2.00 -2.54
C THR A 31 -11.38 -2.76 -3.86
N ALA A 32 -12.60 -2.85 -4.39
CA ALA A 32 -12.81 -3.33 -5.75
C ALA A 32 -12.30 -2.28 -6.75
N LEU A 33 -11.60 -2.73 -7.78
CA LEU A 33 -11.04 -1.90 -8.87
C LEU A 33 -11.90 -1.94 -10.13
N GLU A 34 -13.11 -2.48 -10.03
CA GLU A 34 -14.07 -2.66 -11.11
C GLU A 34 -15.51 -2.52 -10.62
N GLY A 35 -16.45 -2.54 -11.57
CA GLY A 35 -17.89 -2.55 -11.29
C GLY A 35 -18.38 -1.28 -10.61
N ALA A 36 -19.41 -1.39 -9.77
CA ALA A 36 -20.12 -0.27 -9.16
C ALA A 36 -19.26 0.59 -8.21
N ASN A 37 -18.11 0.08 -7.77
CA ASN A 37 -17.18 0.85 -6.93
C ASN A 37 -16.34 1.86 -7.74
N CYS A 38 -16.32 1.71 -9.06
CA CYS A 38 -15.51 2.55 -9.96
C CYS A 38 -16.41 3.35 -10.89
N LYS A 39 -16.16 4.66 -10.96
CA LYS A 39 -16.82 5.56 -11.92
C LYS A 39 -15.87 5.81 -13.08
N THR A 40 -16.32 5.52 -14.30
CA THR A 40 -15.61 5.94 -15.52
C THR A 40 -15.56 7.45 -15.58
N LEU A 41 -14.39 8.01 -15.68
CA LEU A 41 -14.14 9.44 -15.87
C LEU A 41 -14.00 9.75 -17.35
N GLU A 42 -13.23 8.93 -18.04
CA GLU A 42 -12.87 9.12 -19.44
C GLU A 42 -12.67 7.73 -20.08
N SER A 43 -13.11 7.56 -21.33
CA SER A 43 -12.87 6.36 -22.13
C SER A 43 -12.94 6.68 -23.60
N GLN A 44 -12.06 6.04 -24.39
CA GLN A 44 -12.08 6.04 -25.84
C GLN A 44 -11.83 4.62 -26.31
N VAL A 45 -12.68 4.11 -27.18
CA VAL A 45 -12.60 2.71 -27.64
C VAL A 45 -11.95 2.57 -29.01
N ASP A 46 -11.71 3.71 -29.70
CA ASP A 46 -11.13 3.72 -31.04
C ASP A 46 -9.60 3.79 -30.97
N GLU A 47 -8.92 3.14 -31.92
CA GLU A 47 -7.47 3.23 -32.18
C GLU A 47 -6.55 3.14 -30.95
N GLY A 48 -6.49 1.93 -30.36
CA GLY A 48 -5.59 1.66 -29.25
C GLY A 48 -6.14 1.99 -27.84
N GLY A 49 -7.35 2.49 -27.78
CA GLY A 49 -8.17 2.67 -26.60
C GLY A 49 -7.49 3.24 -25.36
N TRP A 50 -8.16 4.12 -24.66
CA TRP A 50 -7.71 4.51 -23.32
C TRP A 50 -8.90 4.58 -22.36
N TYR A 51 -8.60 4.34 -21.09
CA TYR A 51 -9.59 4.33 -20.02
C TYR A 51 -9.02 4.99 -18.78
N LYS A 52 -9.86 5.74 -18.08
CA LYS A 52 -9.59 6.28 -16.76
C LYS A 52 -10.83 6.10 -15.89
N GLY A 53 -10.74 5.26 -14.88
CA GLY A 53 -11.79 5.03 -13.91
C GLY A 53 -11.34 5.39 -12.50
N ARG A 54 -12.21 6.04 -11.72
CA ARG A 54 -11.97 6.35 -10.32
C ARG A 54 -12.70 5.35 -9.43
N CYS A 55 -11.95 4.56 -8.67
CA CYS A 55 -12.45 3.59 -7.71
C CYS A 55 -12.33 4.16 -6.29
N LYS A 56 -13.41 4.04 -5.53
CA LYS A 56 -13.46 4.55 -4.17
C LYS A 56 -12.60 3.69 -3.24
N GLY A 57 -11.60 4.29 -2.61
CA GLY A 57 -10.71 3.65 -1.66
C GLY A 57 -11.17 3.79 -0.21
N ILE A 58 -10.24 3.93 0.71
CA ILE A 58 -10.49 4.00 2.16
C ILE A 58 -9.93 5.29 2.75
N ALA A 59 -10.46 5.74 3.88
CA ALA A 59 -9.97 6.90 4.64
C ALA A 59 -9.78 8.18 3.79
N GLY A 60 -10.63 8.37 2.75
CA GLY A 60 -10.57 9.52 1.85
C GLY A 60 -9.61 9.37 0.67
N TYR A 61 -8.88 8.25 0.57
CA TYR A 61 -8.11 7.89 -0.63
C TYR A 61 -9.03 7.36 -1.72
N ASP A 62 -8.65 7.61 -2.98
CA ASP A 62 -9.22 6.98 -4.17
C ASP A 62 -8.10 6.31 -4.97
N LEU A 63 -8.47 5.41 -5.89
CA LEU A 63 -7.56 4.81 -6.86
C LEU A 63 -8.04 5.14 -8.27
N LEU A 64 -7.16 5.64 -9.12
CA LEU A 64 -7.44 5.73 -10.54
C LEU A 64 -6.88 4.49 -11.21
N VAL A 65 -7.75 3.73 -11.87
CA VAL A 65 -7.36 2.67 -12.81
C VAL A 65 -7.25 3.34 -14.18
N MET A 66 -6.09 3.27 -14.77
CA MET A 66 -5.81 3.87 -16.07
C MET A 66 -5.32 2.80 -17.04
N GLU A 67 -5.74 2.90 -18.28
CA GLU A 67 -5.30 2.03 -19.37
C GLU A 67 -4.95 2.88 -20.59
N GLY A 68 -3.88 2.54 -21.25
CA GLY A 68 -3.49 3.05 -22.53
C GLY A 68 -2.73 1.96 -23.27
N ASP A 69 -3.05 1.74 -24.56
CA ASP A 69 -2.40 0.73 -25.40
C ASP A 69 -2.33 -0.66 -24.73
N ILE A 70 -3.47 -1.12 -24.18
CA ILE A 70 -3.61 -2.42 -23.50
C ILE A 70 -2.63 -2.57 -22.30
N ARG A 71 -2.24 -1.46 -21.67
CA ARG A 71 -1.40 -1.42 -20.48
C ARG A 71 -2.11 -0.69 -19.36
N GLN A 72 -2.42 -1.41 -18.30
CA GLN A 72 -3.07 -0.80 -17.13
C GLN A 72 -2.06 -0.37 -16.08
N THR A 73 -2.41 0.68 -15.35
CA THR A 73 -1.68 1.15 -14.18
C THR A 73 -2.63 1.73 -13.13
N ILE A 74 -2.08 2.00 -11.95
CA ILE A 74 -2.80 2.62 -10.83
C ILE A 74 -2.15 3.95 -10.47
N THR A 75 -3.00 4.95 -10.22
CA THR A 75 -2.60 6.18 -9.53
C THR A 75 -3.30 6.23 -8.17
N VAL A 76 -2.57 6.44 -7.11
CA VAL A 76 -3.13 6.69 -5.78
C VAL A 76 -3.50 8.16 -5.67
N VAL A 77 -4.72 8.45 -5.23
CA VAL A 77 -5.19 9.82 -4.97
C VAL A 77 -5.38 9.99 -3.48
N ASP A 78 -4.67 10.91 -2.87
CA ASP A 78 -4.75 11.15 -1.44
C ASP A 78 -6.01 11.95 -1.05
N PRO A 79 -6.32 12.10 0.25
CA PRO A 79 -7.47 12.89 0.70
C PRO A 79 -7.41 14.37 0.32
N LYS A 80 -6.22 14.91 0.00
CA LYS A 80 -6.00 16.28 -0.48
C LYS A 80 -6.11 16.39 -2.01
N LYS A 81 -6.45 15.27 -2.70
CA LYS A 81 -6.57 15.16 -4.16
C LYS A 81 -5.24 15.22 -4.90
N LYS A 82 -4.12 15.05 -4.21
CA LYS A 82 -2.82 14.86 -4.86
C LYS A 82 -2.73 13.45 -5.45
N GLU A 83 -2.27 13.39 -6.69
CA GLU A 83 -2.11 12.15 -7.46
C GLU A 83 -0.67 11.64 -7.35
N TYR A 84 -0.52 10.32 -7.19
CA TYR A 84 0.75 9.61 -7.11
C TYR A 84 0.69 8.43 -8.09
N PRO A 85 1.13 8.60 -9.35
CA PRO A 85 1.19 7.52 -10.32
C PRO A 85 2.15 6.42 -9.85
N LEU A 86 1.72 5.17 -9.91
CA LEU A 86 2.58 4.03 -9.57
C LEU A 86 3.42 3.55 -10.78
N GLU A 87 3.04 3.97 -11.99
CA GLU A 87 3.75 3.71 -13.25
C GLU A 87 4.14 2.23 -13.41
N LEU A 88 3.16 1.32 -13.27
CA LEU A 88 3.39 -0.12 -13.21
C LEU A 88 4.06 -0.68 -14.46
N TRP A 89 3.84 -0.05 -15.63
CA TRP A 89 4.54 -0.41 -16.87
C TRP A 89 6.05 -0.10 -16.83
N ASN A 90 6.49 0.87 -16.02
CA ASN A 90 7.91 1.21 -15.84
C ASN A 90 8.52 0.44 -14.66
N THR A 91 7.75 0.27 -13.59
CA THR A 91 8.26 -0.28 -12.32
C THR A 91 8.16 -1.81 -12.24
N VAL A 92 7.32 -2.44 -13.05
CA VAL A 92 7.08 -3.90 -13.02
C VAL A 92 7.39 -4.55 -14.35
N SER A 93 6.63 -4.23 -15.40
CA SER A 93 6.77 -4.79 -16.74
C SER A 93 6.16 -3.88 -17.79
N SER A 94 6.85 -3.69 -18.91
CA SER A 94 6.38 -2.91 -20.06
C SER A 94 5.46 -3.68 -21.01
N GLY A 95 5.22 -4.95 -20.76
CA GLY A 95 4.30 -5.77 -21.55
C GLY A 95 2.84 -5.34 -21.45
N PHE A 96 1.98 -5.86 -22.33
CA PHE A 96 0.54 -5.72 -22.18
C PHE A 96 0.13 -6.19 -20.80
N SER A 97 -0.77 -5.47 -20.14
CA SER A 97 -0.99 -5.74 -18.73
C SER A 97 -2.37 -5.33 -18.23
N SER A 98 -2.80 -6.01 -17.18
CA SER A 98 -4.02 -5.68 -16.45
C SER A 98 -3.76 -5.67 -14.95
N VAL A 99 -4.50 -4.85 -14.23
CA VAL A 99 -4.55 -4.89 -12.77
C VAL A 99 -5.59 -5.91 -12.32
N GLY A 100 -5.40 -6.51 -11.16
CA GLY A 100 -6.38 -7.42 -10.57
C GLY A 100 -7.64 -6.66 -10.14
N SER A 101 -8.72 -7.41 -9.93
CA SER A 101 -10.05 -6.85 -9.57
C SER A 101 -10.11 -6.19 -8.19
N LYS A 102 -9.06 -6.32 -7.36
CA LYS A 102 -9.04 -5.79 -5.99
C LYS A 102 -7.67 -5.22 -5.63
N ALA A 103 -7.69 -4.12 -4.87
CA ALA A 103 -6.55 -3.61 -4.13
C ALA A 103 -6.68 -3.96 -2.64
N GLU A 104 -5.60 -4.40 -2.01
CA GLU A 104 -5.51 -4.64 -0.57
C GLU A 104 -4.77 -3.47 0.08
N TRP A 105 -5.44 -2.78 0.99
CA TRP A 105 -4.85 -1.76 1.83
C TRP A 105 -4.35 -2.39 3.13
N ARG A 106 -3.10 -2.12 3.49
CA ARG A 106 -2.61 -2.39 4.85
C ARG A 106 -2.92 -1.18 5.70
N VAL A 107 -3.63 -1.42 6.82
CA VAL A 107 -4.22 -0.36 7.64
C VAL A 107 -3.79 -0.53 9.07
N GLN A 108 -3.29 0.55 9.66
CA GLN A 108 -3.01 0.66 11.09
C GLN A 108 -4.01 1.62 11.73
N LYS A 109 -4.49 1.30 12.93
CA LYS A 109 -5.35 2.23 13.67
C LYS A 109 -4.49 3.25 14.41
N GLN A 110 -4.85 4.52 14.27
CA GLN A 110 -4.35 5.62 15.11
C GLN A 110 -5.55 6.18 15.91
N GLY A 111 -5.65 5.75 17.18
CA GLY A 111 -6.88 5.89 17.94
C GLY A 111 -8.01 5.09 17.28
N ASN A 112 -9.13 5.75 16.96
CA ASN A 112 -10.26 5.11 16.28
C ASN A 112 -10.25 5.30 14.74
N LYS A 113 -9.22 5.95 14.17
CA LYS A 113 -9.15 6.21 12.73
C LYS A 113 -8.31 5.16 12.01
N PRO A 114 -8.82 4.54 10.93
CA PRO A 114 -8.01 3.70 10.07
C PRO A 114 -7.05 4.57 9.24
N VAL A 115 -5.76 4.26 9.28
CA VAL A 115 -4.72 4.94 8.51
C VAL A 115 -4.10 3.93 7.55
N PRO A 116 -4.26 4.11 6.22
CA PRO A 116 -3.56 3.29 5.24
C PRO A 116 -2.05 3.54 5.34
N ILE A 117 -1.26 2.48 5.36
CA ILE A 117 0.21 2.54 5.40
C ILE A 117 0.85 1.94 4.15
N ALA A 118 0.14 1.07 3.45
CA ALA A 118 0.58 0.49 2.19
C ALA A 118 -0.61 0.00 1.37
N LEU A 119 -0.34 -0.21 0.07
CA LEU A 119 -1.25 -0.76 -0.92
C LEU A 119 -0.59 -1.98 -1.58
N ILE A 120 -1.35 -3.05 -1.78
CA ILE A 120 -0.95 -4.22 -2.56
C ILE A 120 -1.93 -4.38 -3.71
N VAL A 121 -1.43 -4.42 -4.93
CA VAL A 121 -2.23 -4.70 -6.11
C VAL A 121 -1.65 -5.88 -6.88
N ARG A 122 -2.51 -6.66 -7.53
CA ARG A 122 -2.10 -7.67 -8.49
C ARG A 122 -1.89 -7.00 -9.83
N PHE A 123 -0.81 -7.35 -10.50
CA PHE A 123 -0.48 -6.88 -11.84
C PHE A 123 -0.11 -8.08 -12.71
N ASN A 124 -0.87 -8.30 -13.76
CA ASN A 124 -0.66 -9.40 -14.70
C ASN A 124 -0.06 -8.81 -15.98
N ALA A 125 1.11 -9.28 -16.36
CA ALA A 125 1.82 -8.80 -17.54
C ALA A 125 2.07 -9.95 -18.52
N SER A 126 1.81 -9.69 -19.81
CA SER A 126 2.21 -10.55 -20.92
C SER A 126 3.65 -10.20 -21.29
N GLU A 127 4.59 -11.09 -21.03
CA GLU A 127 6.03 -10.84 -21.18
C GLU A 127 6.67 -11.70 -22.28
N ASP A 128 5.92 -12.66 -22.81
CA ASP A 128 6.34 -13.54 -23.89
C ASP A 128 5.60 -13.16 -25.18
N PRO A 129 6.26 -12.54 -26.17
CA PRO A 129 5.63 -12.15 -27.43
C PRO A 129 5.10 -13.33 -28.25
N GLU A 130 5.69 -14.53 -28.08
CA GLU A 130 5.27 -15.76 -28.77
C GLU A 130 4.02 -16.36 -28.12
N HIS A 131 3.75 -16.00 -26.86
CA HIS A 131 2.64 -16.49 -26.06
C HIS A 131 1.94 -15.36 -25.31
N PRO A 132 1.29 -14.41 -26.01
CA PRO A 132 0.67 -13.24 -25.38
C PRO A 132 -0.50 -13.59 -24.45
N GLU A 133 -1.06 -14.77 -24.56
CA GLU A 133 -2.09 -15.29 -23.65
C GLU A 133 -1.53 -15.71 -22.28
N LYS A 134 -0.21 -15.92 -22.17
CA LYS A 134 0.45 -16.28 -20.91
C LYS A 134 0.85 -15.02 -20.16
N THR A 135 0.34 -14.89 -18.97
CA THR A 135 0.68 -13.73 -18.12
C THR A 135 1.46 -14.15 -16.88
N THR A 136 2.43 -13.32 -16.50
CA THR A 136 3.09 -13.39 -15.20
C THR A 136 2.30 -12.52 -14.21
N SER A 137 1.86 -13.12 -13.09
CA SER A 137 1.02 -12.43 -12.09
C SER A 137 1.86 -11.95 -10.91
N TYR A 138 2.19 -10.68 -10.89
CA TYR A 138 2.94 -10.03 -9.81
C TYR A 138 2.03 -9.55 -8.68
N LEU A 139 2.58 -9.47 -7.46
CA LEU A 139 2.01 -8.62 -6.40
C LEU A 139 2.92 -7.41 -6.24
N VAL A 140 2.34 -6.23 -6.41
CA VAL A 140 3.04 -4.95 -6.32
C VAL A 140 2.70 -4.30 -4.99
N VAL A 141 3.73 -4.01 -4.21
CA VAL A 141 3.60 -3.32 -2.93
C VAL A 141 4.00 -1.87 -3.11
N SER A 142 3.13 -0.97 -2.64
CA SER A 142 3.39 0.47 -2.63
C SER A 142 3.26 1.00 -1.21
N LYS A 143 4.15 1.87 -0.78
CA LYS A 143 3.97 2.61 0.47
C LYS A 143 2.91 3.69 0.30
N ILE A 144 2.21 3.97 1.39
CA ILE A 144 1.28 5.10 1.52
C ILE A 144 1.73 5.92 2.72
N THR A 145 2.18 7.14 2.47
CA THR A 145 2.57 8.09 3.50
C THR A 145 1.87 9.43 3.27
N THR A 146 1.98 10.35 4.21
CA THR A 146 1.44 11.72 4.05
C THR A 146 2.15 12.52 2.96
N GLU A 147 3.34 12.11 2.55
CA GLU A 147 4.19 12.84 1.62
C GLU A 147 4.30 12.18 0.26
N SER A 148 4.21 10.84 0.22
CA SER A 148 4.40 10.07 -1.01
C SER A 148 3.65 8.75 -1.00
N SER A 149 3.26 8.31 -2.20
CA SER A 149 2.84 6.93 -2.48
C SER A 149 3.62 6.45 -3.70
N CYS A 150 4.32 5.34 -3.58
CA CYS A 150 5.14 4.80 -4.66
C CYS A 150 5.38 3.30 -4.48
N VAL A 151 5.74 2.60 -5.55
CA VAL A 151 6.12 1.18 -5.51
C VAL A 151 7.41 1.00 -4.72
N THR A 152 7.42 0.02 -3.81
CA THR A 152 8.60 -0.36 -3.02
C THR A 152 9.08 -1.77 -3.31
N ASP A 153 8.16 -2.69 -3.59
CA ASP A 153 8.49 -4.10 -3.84
C ASP A 153 7.60 -4.68 -4.95
N VAL A 154 8.18 -5.63 -5.70
CA VAL A 154 7.51 -6.41 -6.73
C VAL A 154 7.78 -7.87 -6.45
N ILE A 155 6.74 -8.65 -6.22
CA ILE A 155 6.82 -10.07 -5.88
C ILE A 155 6.38 -10.89 -7.08
N LYS A 156 7.28 -11.73 -7.59
CA LYS A 156 7.00 -12.70 -8.64
C LYS A 156 6.09 -13.83 -8.12
N PRO A 157 5.41 -14.56 -9.01
CA PRO A 157 4.63 -15.73 -8.62
C PRO A 157 5.47 -16.73 -7.83
N GLN A 158 5.02 -17.06 -6.62
CA GLN A 158 5.65 -18.07 -5.76
C GLN A 158 4.67 -18.54 -4.68
N ALA A 159 4.99 -19.67 -4.05
CA ALA A 159 4.30 -20.07 -2.84
C ALA A 159 4.38 -18.93 -1.79
N ASN A 160 3.31 -18.70 -1.06
CA ASN A 160 3.23 -17.67 0.00
C ASN A 160 3.43 -16.22 -0.49
N ALA A 161 3.27 -15.93 -1.80
CA ALA A 161 3.42 -14.57 -2.34
C ALA A 161 2.57 -13.53 -1.60
N ASN A 162 1.32 -13.89 -1.23
CA ASN A 162 0.44 -12.98 -0.49
C ASN A 162 0.95 -12.67 0.93
N GLU A 163 1.48 -13.65 1.63
CA GLU A 163 2.05 -13.46 2.98
C GLU A 163 3.31 -12.58 2.90
N LEU A 164 4.17 -12.85 1.92
CA LEU A 164 5.35 -12.05 1.65
C LEU A 164 4.97 -10.61 1.31
N ALA A 165 3.97 -10.40 0.44
CA ALA A 165 3.50 -9.07 0.08
C ALA A 165 3.02 -8.28 1.30
N ARG A 166 2.23 -8.90 2.19
CA ARG A 166 1.79 -8.25 3.44
C ARG A 166 2.94 -7.91 4.37
N LYS A 167 3.88 -8.84 4.55
CA LYS A 167 5.08 -8.60 5.37
C LYS A 167 5.90 -7.41 4.84
N LEU A 168 6.10 -7.33 3.53
CA LEU A 168 6.83 -6.24 2.88
C LEU A 168 6.05 -4.92 2.96
N ALA A 169 4.73 -4.96 2.80
CA ALA A 169 3.84 -3.82 2.89
C ALA A 169 3.80 -3.22 4.30
N ASP A 170 3.80 -4.05 5.34
CA ASP A 170 3.81 -3.61 6.74
C ASP A 170 5.10 -2.85 7.10
N GLN A 171 6.15 -2.99 6.28
CA GLN A 171 7.46 -2.33 6.43
C GLN A 171 7.71 -1.26 5.34
N ALA A 172 6.77 -1.03 4.42
CA ALA A 172 6.99 -0.24 3.22
C ALA A 172 7.27 1.25 3.50
N ALA A 173 6.78 1.81 4.60
CA ALA A 173 6.93 3.23 4.94
C ALA A 173 8.40 3.71 4.95
N ASN A 174 9.33 2.84 5.36
CA ASN A 174 10.75 3.16 5.49
C ASN A 174 11.59 2.78 4.26
N LYS A 175 10.95 2.25 3.20
CA LYS A 175 11.67 1.83 1.99
C LYS A 175 11.79 2.96 0.98
N ALA A 176 12.85 2.90 0.16
CA ALA A 176 12.96 3.75 -1.02
C ALA A 176 11.89 3.38 -2.06
N CYS A 177 11.52 4.35 -2.90
CA CYS A 177 10.74 4.08 -4.11
C CYS A 177 11.62 3.38 -5.15
N LYS A 178 11.00 2.54 -5.97
CA LYS A 178 11.62 1.93 -7.15
C LYS A 178 11.67 2.93 -8.30
#